data_8b96d6befc555f07eaabde594a8949a9
#
_entry.id   8b96d6befc555f07eaabde594a8949a9
#
_cell.length_a   1.000
_cell.length_b   1.000
_cell.length_c   1.000
_cell.angle_alpha   90.00
_cell.angle_beta   90.00
_cell.angle_gamma   90.00
#
_symmetry.space_group_name_H-M   'P 1'
#
loop_
_entity.id
_entity.type
_entity.pdbx_description
1 polymer ?
#
loop_
_entity_poly.entity_id
_entity_poly.type
_entity_poly.pdbx_seq_one_letter_code
_entity_poly.pdbx_strand_id
1 'polypeptide(L)'
;RATGDVHLYGKEINDETYAICKSDMMIKGNNPENIRVGSTLSTDEFAGTTFDFMLSTPPYGKSWSSEQKYIKDGKDVIDPRFKITLKNYWGVEEDADAIPRSSDGQLLFLMEMVNKMKPKHQSHSGSRIASVHNGSSLFTGDAGGGESNIRRYIIENDLLEAIIQMPNNLFYNTGITTYIWLLS
;
A
#
# COMPACT_ATOMS: atom_id res chain seq x y z
N ARG A 1 -25.37 3.03 -5.51
CA ARG A 1 -25.37 3.55 -4.12
C ARG A 1 -25.15 2.37 -3.19
N ALA A 2 -24.14 2.43 -2.31
CA ALA A 2 -24.02 1.46 -1.24
C ALA A 2 -25.28 1.55 -0.33
N THR A 3 -25.90 0.42 -0.07
CA THR A 3 -27.10 0.32 0.77
C THR A 3 -26.72 -0.10 2.19
N GLY A 4 -25.69 0.50 2.77
CA GLY A 4 -25.21 0.20 4.12
C GLY A 4 -24.38 1.32 4.68
N ASP A 5 -24.06 1.25 5.96
CA ASP A 5 -23.17 2.21 6.61
C ASP A 5 -21.75 2.08 6.06
N VAL A 6 -21.15 3.20 5.68
CA VAL A 6 -19.77 3.29 5.21
C VAL A 6 -18.90 3.76 6.37
N HIS A 7 -17.95 2.94 6.78
CA HIS A 7 -16.97 3.28 7.80
C HIS A 7 -15.64 3.69 7.14
N LEU A 8 -15.19 4.91 7.38
CA LEU A 8 -13.95 5.46 6.85
C LEU A 8 -12.83 5.30 7.86
N TYR A 9 -11.67 4.87 7.37
CA TYR A 9 -10.45 4.72 8.15
C TYR A 9 -9.30 5.43 7.43
N GLY A 10 -8.36 5.96 8.18
CA GLY A 10 -7.20 6.62 7.60
C GLY A 10 -6.06 6.78 8.57
N LYS A 11 -4.88 6.99 8.03
CA LYS A 11 -3.67 7.30 8.77
C LYS A 11 -2.94 8.45 8.11
N GLU A 12 -2.52 9.42 8.90
CA GLU A 12 -1.85 10.63 8.44
C GLU A 12 -0.61 10.88 9.31
N ILE A 13 0.51 11.19 8.68
CA ILE A 13 1.78 11.48 9.38
C ILE A 13 1.88 12.93 9.81
N ASN A 14 1.21 13.86 9.11
CA ASN A 14 1.25 15.28 9.41
C ASN A 14 0.15 15.64 10.42
N ASP A 15 0.55 16.21 11.56
CA ASP A 15 -0.36 16.54 12.68
C ASP A 15 -1.45 17.53 12.28
N GLU A 16 -1.13 18.53 11.45
CA GLU A 16 -2.10 19.54 11.00
C GLU A 16 -3.14 18.91 10.06
N THR A 17 -2.67 18.14 9.06
CA THR A 17 -3.55 17.41 8.14
C THR A 17 -4.42 16.39 8.88
N TYR A 18 -3.84 15.71 9.87
CA TYR A 18 -4.58 14.81 10.76
C TYR A 18 -5.70 15.52 11.51
N ALA A 19 -5.42 16.69 12.11
CA ALA A 19 -6.40 17.47 12.84
C ALA A 19 -7.55 17.96 11.91
N ILE A 20 -7.21 18.41 10.70
CA ILE A 20 -8.18 18.80 9.68
C ILE A 20 -9.06 17.61 9.29
N CYS A 21 -8.46 16.45 9.03
CA CYS A 21 -9.19 15.25 8.67
C CYS A 21 -10.16 14.80 9.77
N LYS A 22 -9.73 14.81 11.03
CA LYS A 22 -10.62 14.49 12.18
C LYS A 22 -11.79 15.48 12.27
N SER A 23 -11.53 16.77 12.09
CA SER A 23 -12.59 17.79 12.11
C SER A 23 -13.61 17.56 10.99
N ASP A 24 -13.13 17.22 9.79
CA ASP A 24 -13.99 16.93 8.65
C ASP A 24 -14.84 15.67 8.87
N MET A 25 -14.26 14.63 9.46
CA MET A 25 -14.98 13.42 9.89
C MET A 25 -16.13 13.75 10.85
N MET A 26 -15.86 14.59 11.86
CA MET A 26 -16.89 15.02 12.84
C MET A 26 -18.02 15.80 12.16
N ILE A 27 -17.69 16.78 11.31
CA ILE A 27 -18.68 17.60 10.58
C ILE A 27 -19.57 16.71 9.70
N LYS A 28 -19.02 15.69 9.08
CA LYS A 28 -19.75 14.75 8.21
C LYS A 28 -20.47 13.62 8.97
N GLY A 29 -20.40 13.60 10.30
CA GLY A 29 -21.05 12.58 11.12
C GLY A 29 -20.37 11.21 11.09
N ASN A 30 -19.10 11.15 10.66
CA ASN A 30 -18.28 9.94 10.71
C ASN A 30 -17.51 9.86 12.04
N ASN A 31 -17.05 8.65 12.40
CA ASN A 31 -16.28 8.45 13.62
C ASN A 31 -14.83 8.97 13.45
N PRO A 32 -14.43 10.07 14.12
CA PRO A 32 -13.09 10.63 14.01
C PRO A 32 -12.00 9.73 14.62
N GLU A 33 -12.36 8.78 15.48
CA GLU A 33 -11.39 7.85 16.09
C GLU A 33 -10.88 6.80 15.11
N ASN A 34 -11.49 6.68 13.93
CA ASN A 34 -11.00 5.84 12.85
C ASN A 34 -9.80 6.47 12.11
N ILE A 35 -9.49 7.74 12.37
CA ILE A 35 -8.30 8.41 11.82
C ILE A 35 -7.19 8.35 12.87
N ARG A 36 -6.05 7.79 12.47
CA ARG A 36 -4.86 7.61 13.31
C ARG A 36 -3.73 8.53 12.86
N VAL A 37 -2.90 8.96 13.80
CA VAL A 37 -1.70 9.76 13.49
C VAL A 37 -0.46 8.86 13.48
N GLY A 38 0.46 9.15 12.58
CA GLY A 38 1.78 8.51 12.52
C GLY A 38 2.15 7.96 11.13
N SER A 39 3.38 7.49 11.01
CA SER A 39 3.87 6.89 9.76
C SER A 39 3.30 5.49 9.57
N THR A 40 2.70 5.25 8.40
CA THR A 40 2.20 3.93 7.98
C THR A 40 3.32 2.87 7.96
N LEU A 41 4.54 3.29 7.66
CA LEU A 41 5.68 2.38 7.53
C LEU A 41 6.31 2.01 8.88
N SER A 42 6.17 2.85 9.92
CA SER A 42 6.75 2.58 11.24
C SER A 42 5.85 1.79 12.17
N THR A 43 4.52 1.94 12.03
CA THR A 43 3.55 1.27 12.92
C THR A 43 2.32 0.81 12.15
N ASP A 44 1.83 -0.37 12.47
CA ASP A 44 0.57 -0.90 11.97
C ASP A 44 -0.57 -0.59 12.95
N GLU A 45 -1.18 0.59 12.79
CA GLU A 45 -2.30 1.03 13.64
C GLU A 45 -3.60 0.24 13.41
N PHE A 46 -3.68 -0.49 12.31
CA PHE A 46 -4.83 -1.31 11.95
C PHE A 46 -4.49 -2.79 11.87
N ALA A 47 -3.54 -3.25 12.70
CA ALA A 47 -3.15 -4.65 12.75
C ALA A 47 -4.38 -5.56 12.93
N GLY A 48 -4.47 -6.61 12.11
CA GLY A 48 -5.59 -7.55 12.13
C GLY A 48 -6.91 -7.02 11.55
N THR A 49 -6.94 -5.76 11.10
CA THR A 49 -8.13 -5.20 10.42
C THR A 49 -8.00 -5.39 8.91
N THR A 50 -9.11 -5.76 8.27
CA THR A 50 -9.21 -5.86 6.81
C THR A 50 -10.26 -4.90 6.27
N PHE A 51 -10.09 -4.45 5.02
CA PHE A 51 -10.94 -3.44 4.41
C PHE A 51 -11.53 -3.93 3.09
N ASP A 52 -12.76 -3.49 2.77
CA ASP A 52 -13.42 -3.79 1.49
C ASP A 52 -12.82 -2.96 0.34
N PHE A 53 -12.53 -1.69 0.60
CA PHE A 53 -11.97 -0.76 -0.38
C PHE A 53 -10.81 0.02 0.23
N MET A 54 -9.71 0.15 -0.52
CA MET A 54 -8.56 0.92 -0.11
C MET A 54 -8.10 1.82 -1.24
N LEU A 55 -7.88 3.10 -0.92
CA LEU A 55 -7.45 4.12 -1.87
C LEU A 55 -6.18 4.78 -1.35
N SER A 56 -5.19 4.98 -2.21
CA SER A 56 -3.94 5.65 -1.84
C SER A 56 -3.33 6.42 -2.99
N THR A 57 -2.67 7.51 -2.64
CA THR A 57 -1.72 8.23 -3.50
C THR A 57 -0.44 8.39 -2.67
N PRO A 58 0.41 7.35 -2.61
CA PRO A 58 1.61 7.39 -1.77
C PRO A 58 2.62 8.41 -2.30
N PRO A 59 3.53 8.91 -1.46
CA PRO A 59 4.58 9.81 -1.90
C PRO A 59 5.55 9.09 -2.84
N TYR A 60 5.92 9.74 -3.96
CA TYR A 60 6.88 9.22 -4.93
C TYR A 60 8.29 9.72 -4.64
N GLY A 61 9.30 8.86 -4.83
CA GLY A 61 10.70 9.21 -4.66
C GLY A 61 11.06 9.72 -3.26
N LYS A 62 10.22 9.46 -2.26
CA LYS A 62 10.50 9.83 -0.88
C LYS A 62 11.26 8.71 -0.19
N SER A 63 12.40 9.07 0.42
CA SER A 63 13.17 8.15 1.24
C SER A 63 12.38 7.72 2.48
N TRP A 64 12.47 6.43 2.79
CA TRP A 64 11.91 5.82 3.99
C TRP A 64 13.01 5.29 4.93
N SER A 65 14.22 5.82 4.79
CA SER A 65 15.39 5.38 5.60
C SER A 65 15.17 5.55 7.10
N SER A 66 14.39 6.54 7.52
CA SER A 66 14.03 6.78 8.92
C SER A 66 13.16 5.67 9.51
N GLU A 67 12.30 5.06 8.68
CA GLU A 67 11.40 3.98 9.06
C GLU A 67 12.04 2.59 8.94
N GLN A 68 13.20 2.49 8.29
CA GLN A 68 13.85 1.21 7.98
C GLN A 68 14.05 0.31 9.21
N LYS A 69 14.41 0.90 10.36
CA LYS A 69 14.60 0.19 11.63
C LYS A 69 13.34 -0.50 12.17
N TYR A 70 12.16 -0.09 11.73
CA TYR A 70 10.89 -0.72 12.11
C TYR A 70 10.50 -1.86 11.18
N ILE A 71 11.04 -1.86 9.96
CA ILE A 71 10.71 -2.82 8.91
C ILE A 71 11.70 -3.98 8.88
N LYS A 72 12.99 -3.69 9.10
CA LYS A 72 14.05 -4.71 9.06
C LYS A 72 15.11 -4.50 10.13
N ASP A 73 15.70 -5.60 10.57
CA ASP A 73 16.89 -5.65 11.42
C ASP A 73 18.03 -6.33 10.64
N GLY A 74 19.05 -5.55 10.29
CA GLY A 74 20.11 -6.01 9.41
C GLY A 74 19.58 -6.47 8.04
N LYS A 75 19.67 -7.77 7.78
CA LYS A 75 19.15 -8.41 6.54
C LYS A 75 17.74 -8.97 6.71
N ASP A 76 17.27 -9.14 7.94
CA ASP A 76 16.01 -9.79 8.24
C ASP A 76 14.85 -8.80 8.23
N VAL A 77 13.79 -9.09 7.48
CA VAL A 77 12.54 -8.36 7.52
C VAL A 77 11.80 -8.76 8.79
N ILE A 78 11.55 -7.79 9.69
CA ILE A 78 10.87 -8.01 10.96
C ILE A 78 9.39 -7.68 10.92
N ASP A 79 8.97 -6.79 10.00
CA ASP A 79 7.57 -6.42 9.82
C ASP A 79 6.85 -7.42 8.90
N PRO A 80 5.83 -8.15 9.39
CA PRO A 80 5.15 -9.18 8.61
C PRO A 80 4.45 -8.66 7.36
N ARG A 81 4.11 -7.37 7.29
CA ARG A 81 3.47 -6.77 6.11
C ARG A 81 4.35 -6.80 4.87
N PHE A 82 5.66 -6.90 5.05
CA PHE A 82 6.68 -6.84 4.01
C PHE A 82 7.44 -8.16 3.83
N LYS A 83 7.01 -9.22 4.52
CA LYS A 83 7.40 -10.59 4.20
C LYS A 83 6.43 -11.18 3.19
N ILE A 84 6.97 -11.74 2.12
CA ILE A 84 6.19 -12.42 1.09
C ILE A 84 6.78 -13.80 0.84
N THR A 85 5.94 -14.71 0.37
CA THR A 85 6.34 -16.05 -0.05
C THR A 85 6.21 -16.13 -1.58
N LEU A 86 7.26 -16.56 -2.25
CA LEU A 86 7.30 -16.74 -3.70
C LEU A 86 7.63 -18.20 -4.02
N LYS A 87 7.13 -18.72 -5.13
CA LYS A 87 7.46 -20.07 -5.60
C LYS A 87 8.75 -20.03 -6.40
N ASN A 88 9.72 -20.88 -6.05
CA ASN A 88 10.92 -21.05 -6.87
C ASN A 88 10.62 -21.84 -8.15
N TYR A 89 11.66 -22.09 -8.97
CA TYR A 89 11.53 -22.86 -10.23
C TYR A 89 10.90 -24.24 -10.05
N TRP A 90 11.09 -24.87 -8.89
CA TRP A 90 10.58 -26.20 -8.56
C TRP A 90 9.17 -26.17 -7.94
N GLY A 91 8.55 -24.97 -7.82
CA GLY A 91 7.25 -24.80 -7.19
C GLY A 91 7.29 -24.82 -5.66
N VAL A 92 8.48 -24.83 -5.06
CA VAL A 92 8.65 -24.74 -3.60
C VAL A 92 8.53 -23.28 -3.16
N GLU A 93 7.75 -23.07 -2.10
CA GLU A 93 7.58 -21.75 -1.50
C GLU A 93 8.83 -21.37 -0.68
N GLU A 94 9.32 -20.17 -0.91
CA GLU A 94 10.47 -19.59 -0.22
C GLU A 94 10.13 -18.17 0.21
N ASP A 95 10.59 -17.80 1.41
CA ASP A 95 10.45 -16.41 1.88
C ASP A 95 11.29 -15.47 1.01
N ALA A 96 10.69 -14.37 0.62
CA ALA A 96 11.34 -13.33 -0.15
C ALA A 96 11.03 -11.95 0.43
N ASP A 97 11.99 -11.03 0.29
CA ASP A 97 11.84 -9.67 0.79
C ASP A 97 10.97 -8.84 -0.15
N ALA A 98 9.96 -8.17 0.41
CA ALA A 98 9.20 -7.12 -0.26
C ALA A 98 9.73 -5.72 0.12
N ILE A 99 11.06 -5.54 0.07
CA ILE A 99 11.74 -4.32 0.50
C ILE A 99 12.32 -3.59 -0.71
N PRO A 100 11.68 -2.49 -1.16
CA PRO A 100 12.21 -1.66 -2.23
C PRO A 100 13.43 -0.87 -1.74
N ARG A 101 14.14 -0.22 -2.67
CA ARG A 101 15.23 0.69 -2.33
C ARG A 101 14.79 1.77 -1.34
N SER A 102 15.73 2.18 -0.47
CA SER A 102 15.44 3.15 0.60
C SER A 102 15.08 4.55 0.10
N SER A 103 15.40 4.88 -1.16
CA SER A 103 15.10 6.18 -1.75
C SER A 103 13.66 6.34 -2.27
N ASP A 104 12.89 5.24 -2.41
CA ASP A 104 11.51 5.28 -2.89
C ASP A 104 10.66 4.19 -2.22
N GLY A 105 9.82 4.59 -1.28
CA GLY A 105 8.97 3.71 -0.47
C GLY A 105 7.57 3.47 -1.02
N GLN A 106 7.21 3.97 -2.21
CA GLN A 106 5.82 3.91 -2.70
C GLN A 106 5.22 2.51 -2.74
N LEU A 107 6.01 1.48 -3.07
CA LEU A 107 5.53 0.09 -3.11
C LEU A 107 5.30 -0.51 -1.71
N LEU A 108 5.91 0.04 -0.65
CA LEU A 108 5.59 -0.37 0.73
C LEU A 108 4.16 0.01 1.10
N PHE A 109 3.67 1.16 0.65
CA PHE A 109 2.27 1.55 0.85
C PHE A 109 1.30 0.62 0.10
N LEU A 110 1.69 0.14 -1.08
CA LEU A 110 0.90 -0.86 -1.81
C LEU A 110 0.86 -2.18 -1.05
N MET A 111 2.00 -2.64 -0.53
CA MET A 111 2.08 -3.88 0.27
C MET A 111 1.32 -3.78 1.60
N GLU A 112 1.30 -2.61 2.25
CA GLU A 112 0.44 -2.36 3.40
C GLU A 112 -1.03 -2.62 3.06
N MET A 113 -1.51 -2.08 1.94
CA MET A 113 -2.90 -2.32 1.51
C MET A 113 -3.16 -3.78 1.14
N VAL A 114 -2.22 -4.43 0.45
CA VAL A 114 -2.32 -5.86 0.12
C VAL A 114 -2.43 -6.71 1.39
N ASN A 115 -1.66 -6.39 2.42
CA ASN A 115 -1.74 -7.07 3.73
C ASN A 115 -3.11 -6.90 4.42
N LYS A 116 -3.84 -5.82 4.11
CA LYS A 116 -5.17 -5.52 4.65
C LYS A 116 -6.33 -6.02 3.77
N MET A 117 -6.05 -6.76 2.71
CA MET A 117 -7.11 -7.36 1.90
C MET A 117 -7.83 -8.47 2.67
N LYS A 118 -9.14 -8.56 2.46
CA LYS A 118 -9.95 -9.68 2.97
C LYS A 118 -9.61 -10.94 2.19
N PRO A 119 -9.38 -12.08 2.85
CA PRO A 119 -9.26 -13.36 2.15
C PRO A 119 -10.50 -13.66 1.33
N LYS A 120 -10.34 -14.22 0.14
CA LYS A 120 -11.46 -14.55 -0.80
C LYS A 120 -12.56 -15.42 -0.18
N HIS A 121 -12.23 -16.24 0.83
CA HIS A 121 -13.22 -17.06 1.54
C HIS A 121 -14.06 -16.30 2.58
N GLN A 122 -13.66 -15.08 2.95
CA GLN A 122 -14.37 -14.25 3.94
C GLN A 122 -15.31 -13.21 3.31
N SER A 123 -15.24 -13.01 1.99
CA SER A 123 -16.07 -12.03 1.31
C SER A 123 -16.40 -12.50 -0.11
N HIS A 124 -17.66 -12.40 -0.49
CA HIS A 124 -18.12 -12.69 -1.86
C HIS A 124 -17.44 -11.82 -2.93
N SER A 125 -17.03 -10.61 -2.56
CA SER A 125 -16.46 -9.62 -3.47
C SER A 125 -14.96 -9.40 -3.27
N GLY A 126 -14.35 -10.00 -2.24
CA GLY A 126 -12.97 -9.72 -1.85
C GLY A 126 -12.77 -8.26 -1.44
N SER A 127 -11.53 -7.81 -1.50
CA SER A 127 -11.16 -6.40 -1.34
C SER A 127 -10.82 -5.78 -2.68
N ARG A 128 -10.91 -4.45 -2.78
CA ARG A 128 -10.42 -3.72 -3.94
C ARG A 128 -9.47 -2.60 -3.53
N ILE A 129 -8.36 -2.52 -4.23
CA ILE A 129 -7.35 -1.47 -4.05
C ILE A 129 -7.28 -0.64 -5.32
N ALA A 130 -7.23 0.69 -5.17
CA ALA A 130 -6.79 1.60 -6.22
C ALA A 130 -5.69 2.51 -5.66
N SER A 131 -4.50 2.40 -6.22
CA SER A 131 -3.33 3.16 -5.78
C SER A 131 -2.64 3.84 -6.94
N VAL A 132 -2.36 5.14 -6.80
CA VAL A 132 -1.73 5.96 -7.83
C VAL A 132 -0.23 5.99 -7.61
N HIS A 133 0.53 5.57 -8.60
CA HIS A 133 1.98 5.46 -8.57
C HIS A 133 2.63 6.18 -9.76
N ASN A 134 3.91 6.49 -9.65
CA ASN A 134 4.70 6.92 -10.80
C ASN A 134 5.28 5.71 -11.57
N GLY A 135 5.95 5.95 -12.69
CA GLY A 135 6.52 4.90 -13.54
C GLY A 135 7.57 4.02 -12.87
N SER A 136 8.26 4.50 -11.81
CA SER A 136 9.26 3.69 -11.12
C SER A 136 8.66 2.44 -10.45
N SER A 137 7.39 2.49 -10.07
CA SER A 137 6.68 1.33 -9.54
C SER A 137 6.62 0.15 -10.52
N LEU A 138 6.62 0.43 -11.81
CA LEU A 138 6.54 -0.58 -12.88
C LEU A 138 7.90 -1.08 -13.34
N PHE A 139 8.90 -0.18 -13.42
CA PHE A 139 10.12 -0.44 -14.19
C PHE A 139 11.39 -0.52 -13.34
N THR A 140 11.36 -0.11 -12.10
CA THR A 140 12.54 -0.07 -11.25
C THR A 140 12.78 -1.41 -10.53
N GLY A 141 14.05 -1.67 -10.25
CA GLY A 141 14.54 -2.85 -9.52
C GLY A 141 14.93 -4.00 -10.44
N ASP A 142 16.04 -4.63 -10.07
CA ASP A 142 16.57 -5.81 -10.77
C ASP A 142 15.78 -7.07 -10.40
N ALA A 143 15.89 -8.10 -11.23
CA ALA A 143 15.27 -9.40 -10.96
C ALA A 143 15.75 -9.96 -9.61
N GLY A 144 14.80 -10.36 -8.75
CA GLY A 144 15.06 -10.82 -7.39
C GLY A 144 15.25 -9.70 -6.35
N GLY A 145 15.26 -8.43 -6.77
CA GLY A 145 15.21 -7.29 -5.86
C GLY A 145 13.82 -7.02 -5.30
N GLY A 146 13.72 -6.18 -4.26
CA GLY A 146 12.47 -5.95 -3.52
C GLY A 146 11.33 -5.46 -4.40
N GLU A 147 11.56 -4.49 -5.30
CA GLU A 147 10.53 -4.00 -6.22
C GLU A 147 10.06 -5.09 -7.19
N SER A 148 11.00 -5.88 -7.71
CA SER A 148 10.69 -7.01 -8.59
C SER A 148 9.90 -8.09 -7.87
N ASN A 149 10.27 -8.41 -6.62
CA ASN A 149 9.58 -9.39 -5.78
C ASN A 149 8.15 -8.95 -5.44
N ILE A 150 7.93 -7.67 -5.16
CA ILE A 150 6.58 -7.12 -4.93
C ILE A 150 5.71 -7.30 -6.18
N ARG A 151 6.21 -6.90 -7.36
CA ARG A 151 5.46 -7.07 -8.62
C ARG A 151 5.18 -8.53 -8.91
N ARG A 152 6.16 -9.39 -8.73
CA ARG A 152 6.02 -10.83 -8.90
C ARG A 152 4.97 -11.41 -7.96
N TYR A 153 5.00 -11.05 -6.68
CA TYR A 153 4.02 -11.48 -5.69
C TYR A 153 2.60 -11.10 -6.08
N ILE A 154 2.39 -9.85 -6.51
CA ILE A 154 1.08 -9.33 -6.94
C ILE A 154 0.57 -10.11 -8.16
N ILE A 155 1.43 -10.42 -9.13
CA ILE A 155 1.07 -11.14 -10.35
C ILE A 155 0.83 -12.64 -10.07
N GLU A 156 1.74 -13.29 -9.35
CA GLU A 156 1.64 -14.73 -9.07
C GLU A 156 0.44 -15.09 -8.16
N ASN A 157 0.00 -14.16 -7.32
CA ASN A 157 -1.19 -14.33 -6.49
C ASN A 157 -2.49 -13.86 -7.17
N ASP A 158 -2.42 -13.52 -8.47
CA ASP A 158 -3.58 -13.09 -9.26
C ASP A 158 -4.33 -11.90 -8.63
N LEU A 159 -3.57 -10.96 -8.04
CA LEU A 159 -4.13 -9.78 -7.40
C LEU A 159 -4.29 -8.61 -8.37
N LEU A 160 -3.53 -8.58 -9.48
CA LEU A 160 -3.53 -7.47 -10.41
C LEU A 160 -4.73 -7.56 -11.37
N GLU A 161 -5.66 -6.64 -11.22
CA GLU A 161 -6.81 -6.50 -12.13
C GLU A 161 -6.44 -5.66 -13.37
N ALA A 162 -5.83 -4.49 -13.16
CA ALA A 162 -5.42 -3.61 -14.25
C ALA A 162 -4.36 -2.58 -13.80
N ILE A 163 -3.63 -2.05 -14.78
CA ILE A 163 -2.79 -0.84 -14.63
C ILE A 163 -3.28 0.19 -15.66
N ILE A 164 -3.72 1.35 -15.17
CA ILE A 164 -4.24 2.43 -16.01
C ILE A 164 -3.21 3.55 -16.05
N GLN A 165 -2.65 3.82 -17.24
CA GLN A 165 -1.80 4.98 -17.44
C GLN A 165 -2.67 6.24 -17.54
N MET A 166 -2.32 7.24 -16.75
CA MET A 166 -2.98 8.54 -16.75
C MET A 166 -2.24 9.52 -17.68
N PRO A 167 -2.95 10.53 -18.21
CA PRO A 167 -2.31 11.59 -18.98
C PRO A 167 -1.23 12.33 -18.20
N ASN A 168 -0.22 12.84 -18.90
CA ASN A 168 0.77 13.75 -18.31
C ASN A 168 0.10 15.01 -17.79
N ASN A 169 0.70 15.66 -16.79
CA ASN A 169 0.21 16.90 -16.20
C ASN A 169 -1.23 16.80 -15.62
N LEU A 170 -1.68 15.62 -15.23
CA LEU A 170 -3.01 15.42 -14.65
C LEU A 170 -3.09 15.98 -13.23
N PHE A 171 -2.03 15.79 -12.44
CA PHE A 171 -2.00 16.22 -11.04
C PHE A 171 -1.37 17.58 -10.89
N TYR A 172 -1.84 18.33 -9.88
CA TYR A 172 -1.35 19.65 -9.59
C TYR A 172 0.17 19.65 -9.30
N ASN A 173 0.87 20.63 -9.87
CA ASN A 173 2.30 20.88 -9.65
C ASN A 173 3.26 19.72 -10.00
N THR A 174 2.86 18.82 -10.91
CA THR A 174 3.72 17.76 -11.41
C THR A 174 3.42 17.45 -12.87
N GLY A 175 4.48 17.25 -13.68
CA GLY A 175 4.40 16.85 -15.10
C GLY A 175 4.55 15.36 -15.34
N ILE A 176 4.74 14.55 -14.27
CA ILE A 176 5.03 13.13 -14.42
C ILE A 176 3.82 12.33 -14.85
N THR A 177 4.07 11.26 -15.60
CA THR A 177 3.06 10.23 -15.90
C THR A 177 2.81 9.39 -14.66
N THR A 178 1.55 9.18 -14.33
CA THR A 178 1.12 8.34 -13.23
C THR A 178 0.35 7.13 -13.72
N TYR A 179 0.28 6.12 -12.87
CA TYR A 179 -0.35 4.85 -13.15
C TYR A 179 -1.24 4.46 -11.97
N ILE A 180 -2.48 4.10 -12.25
CA ILE A 180 -3.37 3.55 -11.22
C ILE A 180 -3.22 2.03 -11.24
N TRP A 181 -2.83 1.46 -10.12
CA TRP A 181 -2.85 0.03 -9.89
C TRP A 181 -4.20 -0.36 -9.32
N LEU A 182 -4.91 -1.24 -9.99
CA LEU A 182 -6.15 -1.84 -9.51
C LEU A 182 -5.88 -3.28 -9.11
N LEU A 183 -6.15 -3.60 -7.84
CA LEU A 183 -5.98 -4.95 -7.30
C LEU A 183 -7.32 -5.44 -6.72
N SER A 184 -7.56 -6.77 -6.81
CA SER A 184 -8.74 -7.43 -6.26
C SER A 184 -8.45 -8.84 -5.73
#